data_191a91b2b04fa11b8140b2c029258890
#
_entry.id   191a91b2b04fa11b8140b2c029258890
#
_cell.length_a   1.000
_cell.length_b   1.000
_cell.length_c   1.000
_cell.angle_alpha   90.00
_cell.angle_beta   90.00
_cell.angle_gamma   90.00
#
_symmetry.space_group_name_H-M   'P 1'
#
loop_
_entity.id
_entity.type
_entity.pdbx_description
1 polymer ?
#
loop_
_entity_poly.entity_id
_entity_poly.type
_entity_poly.pdbx_seq_one_letter_code
_entity_poly.pdbx_strand_id
1 'polypeptide(L)'
;MKFIVELNSTKILMTADQIEILTNLLHGTEQITNKYIGSTSTTKSNYLKIIELFSVQDTLKVGAMPDDEYGAMVLITKIHNESNP
;
A
#
# COMPACT_ATOMS: atom_id res chain seq x y z
N MET A 1 9.73 3.51 16.19
CA MET A 1 9.07 2.42 15.43
C MET A 1 8.80 2.86 14.01
N LYS A 2 9.11 2.00 13.07
CA LYS A 2 8.75 2.22 11.67
C LYS A 2 7.53 1.41 11.31
N PHE A 3 6.83 1.83 10.29
CA PHE A 3 5.67 1.12 9.77
C PHE A 3 5.94 0.70 8.34
N ILE A 4 5.48 -0.49 8.01
CA ILE A 4 5.61 -1.04 6.66
C ILE A 4 4.29 -0.83 5.94
N VAL A 5 4.32 -0.09 4.84
CA VAL A 5 3.14 0.13 3.99
C VAL A 5 3.37 -0.61 2.68
N GLU A 6 2.49 -1.53 2.36
CA GLU A 6 2.59 -2.29 1.11
C GLU A 6 1.73 -1.65 0.04
N LEU A 7 2.39 -1.24 -1.04
CA LEU A 7 1.75 -0.65 -2.21
C LEU A 7 2.23 -1.40 -3.45
N ASN A 8 1.31 -2.05 -4.14
CA ASN A 8 1.59 -2.70 -5.41
C ASN A 8 2.85 -3.58 -5.36
N SER A 9 2.93 -4.46 -4.38
CA SER A 9 4.03 -5.39 -4.13
C SER A 9 5.33 -4.73 -3.65
N THR A 10 5.33 -3.43 -3.44
CA THR A 10 6.48 -2.72 -2.87
C THR A 10 6.21 -2.42 -1.41
N LYS A 11 7.17 -2.72 -0.55
CA LYS A 11 7.08 -2.42 0.88
C LYS A 11 7.85 -1.15 1.17
N ILE A 12 7.15 -0.16 1.69
CA ILE A 12 7.70 1.16 1.98
C ILE A 12 7.74 1.36 3.49
N LEU A 13 8.85 1.86 4.00
CA LEU A 13 8.97 2.19 5.42
C LEU A 13 8.56 3.63 5.66
N MET A 14 7.68 3.83 6.62
CA MET A 14 7.17 5.14 6.98
C MET A 14 7.22 5.36 8.49
N THR A 15 7.36 6.62 8.89
CA THR A 15 7.18 7.01 10.28
C THR A 15 5.69 7.13 10.60
N ALA A 16 5.35 7.19 11.89
CA ALA A 16 3.96 7.40 12.32
C ALA A 16 3.39 8.70 11.74
N ASP A 17 4.18 9.76 11.72
CA ASP A 17 3.76 11.05 11.16
C ASP A 17 3.47 10.95 9.67
N GLN A 18 4.31 10.23 8.93
CA GLN A 18 4.11 10.04 7.50
C GLN A 18 2.82 9.24 7.21
N ILE A 19 2.54 8.22 8.01
CA ILE A 19 1.32 7.44 7.87
C ILE A 19 0.09 8.31 8.15
N GLU A 20 0.15 9.15 9.17
CA GLU A 20 -0.95 10.06 9.49
C GLU A 20 -1.22 11.02 8.34
N ILE A 21 -0.18 11.62 7.78
CA ILE A 21 -0.31 12.51 6.63
C ILE A 21 -0.91 11.78 5.43
N LEU A 22 -0.41 10.59 5.13
CA LEU A 22 -0.93 9.79 4.02
C LEU A 22 -2.40 9.45 4.20
N THR A 23 -2.78 9.01 5.40
CA THR A 23 -4.16 8.66 5.72
C THR A 23 -5.08 9.87 5.55
N ASN A 24 -4.65 11.04 6.04
CA ASN A 24 -5.43 12.26 5.93
C ASN A 24 -5.57 12.72 4.47
N LEU A 25 -4.53 12.57 3.66
CA LEU A 25 -4.59 12.91 2.25
C LEU A 25 -5.56 12.03 1.47
N LEU A 26 -5.62 10.75 1.83
CA LEU A 26 -6.47 9.79 1.14
C LEU A 26 -7.91 9.77 1.67
N HIS A 27 -8.13 10.33 2.85
CA HIS A 27 -9.45 10.37 3.47
C HIS A 27 -10.41 11.21 2.62
N GLY A 28 -11.54 10.63 2.27
CA GLY A 28 -12.54 11.31 1.47
C GLY A 28 -12.24 11.38 -0.02
N THR A 29 -11.15 10.75 -0.48
CA THR A 29 -10.87 10.67 -1.91
C THR A 29 -11.71 9.59 -2.57
N GLU A 30 -11.79 9.65 -3.88
CA GLU A 30 -12.57 8.70 -4.66
C GLU A 30 -11.64 7.79 -5.44
N GLN A 31 -12.09 6.58 -5.71
CA GLN A 31 -11.34 5.62 -6.52
C GLN A 31 -12.21 5.10 -7.66
N ILE A 32 -11.57 4.64 -8.72
CA ILE A 32 -12.26 3.99 -9.83
C ILE A 32 -12.18 2.48 -9.59
N THR A 33 -13.33 1.83 -9.58
CA THR A 33 -13.44 0.40 -9.36
C THR A 33 -14.16 -0.26 -10.53
N ASN A 34 -13.69 -1.41 -10.96
CA ASN A 34 -14.39 -2.23 -11.94
C ASN A 34 -15.36 -3.16 -11.21
N LYS A 35 -16.64 -2.99 -11.45
CA LYS A 35 -17.66 -3.83 -10.83
C LYS A 35 -18.24 -4.80 -11.86
N TYR A 36 -18.28 -6.08 -11.49
CA TYR A 36 -18.89 -7.09 -12.33
C TYR A 36 -20.42 -7.00 -12.20
N ILE A 37 -21.11 -6.87 -13.34
CA ILE A 37 -22.57 -6.71 -13.36
C ILE A 37 -23.27 -7.93 -13.97
N GLY A 38 -22.55 -9.01 -14.21
CA GLY A 38 -23.09 -10.23 -14.77
C GLY A 38 -22.68 -10.43 -16.22
N SER A 39 -23.00 -11.59 -16.76
CA SER A 39 -22.74 -11.88 -18.16
C SER A 39 -24.05 -12.06 -18.90
N THR A 40 -24.14 -11.45 -20.09
CA THR A 40 -25.28 -11.68 -20.99
C THR A 40 -24.79 -12.46 -22.19
N SER A 41 -25.74 -13.05 -22.91
CA SER A 41 -25.40 -13.84 -24.11
C SER A 41 -24.80 -13.00 -25.23
N THR A 42 -24.92 -11.69 -25.16
CA THR A 42 -24.46 -10.78 -26.20
C THR A 42 -23.17 -10.05 -25.88
N THR A 43 -22.72 -10.09 -24.61
CA THR A 43 -21.51 -9.39 -24.18
C THR A 43 -20.60 -10.34 -23.42
N LYS A 44 -19.30 -10.29 -23.73
CA LYS A 44 -18.32 -11.21 -23.17
C LYS A 44 -17.85 -10.87 -21.79
N SER A 45 -17.84 -9.60 -21.41
CA SER A 45 -17.45 -9.17 -20.08
C SER A 45 -18.23 -7.94 -19.71
N ASN A 46 -18.87 -8.01 -18.57
CA ASN A 46 -19.70 -6.94 -18.09
C ASN A 46 -19.13 -6.34 -16.83
N TYR A 47 -18.08 -5.57 -17.02
CA TYR A 47 -17.49 -4.77 -15.96
C TYR A 47 -17.87 -3.31 -16.18
N LEU A 48 -18.39 -2.72 -15.14
CA LEU A 48 -18.73 -1.31 -15.13
C LEU A 48 -17.71 -0.57 -14.28
N LYS A 49 -17.16 0.50 -14.81
CA LYS A 49 -16.26 1.36 -14.05
C LYS A 49 -17.11 2.33 -13.24
N ILE A 50 -16.99 2.26 -11.93
CA ILE A 50 -17.73 3.13 -11.04
C ILE A 50 -16.77 3.89 -10.13
N ILE A 51 -17.27 4.97 -9.56
CA ILE A 51 -16.52 5.77 -8.60
C ILE A 51 -17.04 5.45 -7.21
N GLU A 52 -16.12 5.08 -6.31
CA GLU A 52 -16.44 4.78 -4.91
C GLU A 52 -15.52 5.58 -4.00
N LEU A 53 -15.90 5.75 -2.76
CA LEU A 53 -15.00 6.31 -1.77
C LEU A 53 -13.82 5.37 -1.54
N PHE A 54 -12.61 5.93 -1.51
CA PHE A 54 -11.41 5.15 -1.27
C PHE A 54 -11.38 4.68 0.19
N SER A 55 -11.21 3.37 0.37
CA SER A 55 -11.08 2.79 1.69
C SER A 55 -9.62 2.56 2.00
N VAL A 56 -9.06 3.36 2.89
CA VAL A 56 -7.66 3.23 3.31
C VAL A 56 -7.43 1.89 4.01
N GLN A 57 -8.37 1.50 4.87
CA GLN A 57 -8.26 0.27 5.65
C GLN A 57 -8.25 -0.99 4.80
N ASP A 58 -9.04 -1.00 3.72
CA ASP A 58 -9.17 -2.17 2.85
C ASP A 58 -8.08 -2.23 1.79
N THR A 59 -7.50 -1.09 1.43
CA THR A 59 -6.57 -0.99 0.31
C THR A 59 -5.12 -0.99 0.73
N LEU A 60 -4.78 -0.26 1.80
CA LEU A 60 -3.41 -0.16 2.29
C LEU A 60 -3.18 -1.17 3.40
N LYS A 61 -2.16 -1.99 3.24
CA LYS A 61 -1.73 -2.91 4.28
C LYS A 61 -0.63 -2.25 5.07
N VAL A 62 -0.85 -2.08 6.37
CA VAL A 62 0.11 -1.44 7.26
C VAL A 62 0.53 -2.41 8.33
N GLY A 63 1.83 -2.66 8.41
CA GLY A 63 2.44 -3.45 9.49
C GLY A 63 3.36 -2.60 10.33
N ALA A 64 3.77 -3.11 11.48
CA ALA A 64 4.71 -2.41 12.36
C ALA A 64 6.07 -3.08 12.29
N MET A 65 7.13 -2.29 12.33
CA MET A 65 8.50 -2.78 12.40
C MET A 65 9.14 -2.24 13.68
N PRO A 66 9.47 -3.09 14.65
CA PRO A 66 10.17 -2.66 15.85
C PRO A 66 11.53 -2.04 15.55
N ASP A 67 12.01 -1.18 16.45
CA ASP A 67 13.27 -0.45 16.24
C ASP A 67 14.48 -1.37 16.14
N ASP A 68 14.50 -2.47 16.87
CA ASP A 68 15.58 -3.44 16.83
C ASP A 68 15.64 -4.15 15.48
N GLU A 69 14.50 -4.49 14.91
CA GLU A 69 14.43 -5.08 13.57
C GLU A 69 14.88 -4.07 12.51
N TYR A 70 14.44 -2.83 12.63
CA TYR A 70 14.88 -1.77 11.72
C TYR A 70 16.38 -1.56 11.79
N GLY A 71 16.94 -1.52 13.01
CA GLY A 71 18.38 -1.38 13.20
C GLY A 71 19.19 -2.52 12.57
N ALA A 72 18.69 -3.76 12.72
CA ALA A 72 19.33 -4.91 12.10
C ALA A 72 19.32 -4.83 10.58
N MET A 73 18.23 -4.39 9.98
CA MET A 73 18.13 -4.23 8.53
C MET A 73 19.04 -3.13 8.01
N VAL A 74 19.17 -2.03 8.74
CA VAL A 74 20.11 -0.96 8.39
C VAL A 74 21.55 -1.48 8.39
N LEU A 75 21.90 -2.26 9.39
CA LEU A 75 23.24 -2.85 9.47
C LEU A 75 23.52 -3.81 8.32
N ILE A 76 22.55 -4.68 8.01
CA ILE A 76 22.68 -5.62 6.89
C ILE A 76 22.85 -4.85 5.56
N THR A 77 22.07 -3.80 5.37
CA THR A 77 22.15 -2.97 4.18
C THR A 77 23.52 -2.33 4.05
N LYS A 78 24.06 -1.81 5.15
CA LYS A 78 25.38 -1.19 5.17
C LYS A 78 26.47 -2.20 4.79
N ILE A 79 26.42 -3.40 5.36
CA ILE A 79 27.38 -4.47 5.05
C ILE A 79 27.27 -4.84 3.57
N HIS A 80 26.08 -4.99 3.05
CA HIS A 80 25.86 -5.32 1.64
C HIS A 80 26.45 -4.25 0.73
N ASN A 81 26.23 -2.98 1.02
CA ASN A 81 26.74 -1.88 0.21
C ASN A 81 28.26 -1.77 0.25
N GLU A 82 28.88 -2.09 1.39
CA GLU A 82 30.33 -2.10 1.52
C GLU A 82 30.97 -3.27 0.75
N SER A 83 30.26 -4.41 0.66
CA SER A 83 30.75 -5.60 -0.03
C SER A 83 30.54 -5.54 -1.54
N ASN A 84 29.60 -4.73 -2.01
CA ASN A 84 29.25 -4.59 -3.42
C ASN A 84 29.27 -3.11 -3.80
N PRO A 85 30.44 -2.51 -3.92
CA PRO A 85 30.56 -1.10 -4.27
C PRO A 85 30.12 -0.79 -5.72
#